data_468f0963bbc59491a78739493bf8f8a2
#
_entry.id   468f0963bbc59491a78739493bf8f8a2
#
_cell.length_a   1.000
_cell.length_b   1.000
_cell.length_c   1.000
_cell.angle_alpha   90.00
_cell.angle_beta   90.00
_cell.angle_gamma   90.00
#
_symmetry.space_group_name_H-M   'P 1'
#
loop_
_entity.id
_entity.type
_entity.pdbx_description
1 polymer ?
#
loop_
_entity_poly.entity_id
_entity_poly.type
_entity_poly.pdbx_seq_one_letter_code
_entity_poly.pdbx_strand_id
1 'polypeptide(L)'
;MVLSQPWSGWVMGVAFAEGVLLLGPLAFLPAYLNQRFGLTLAAASALLALYAVGGLVYALFARRVIPTLGESRMVRVGGVLMGAGFLSWWLSPVAWTAGFVALAVGFGTYLFHNTLQTHATQMTPAARGTAVSVFSSCLFLGQAVGVALAGYAFDQVSHAALLLVPALGLPLTGWLFAQALQRRAA
;
A
#
# COMPACT_ATOMS: atom_id res chain seq x y z
N MET A 1 22.87 15.63 -1.98
CA MET A 1 21.50 16.04 -1.64
C MET A 1 20.56 14.84 -1.82
N VAL A 2 19.32 14.85 -1.27
CA VAL A 2 18.47 13.63 -1.22
C VAL A 2 18.24 12.99 -2.59
N LEU A 3 17.94 13.78 -3.61
CA LEU A 3 17.59 13.29 -4.95
C LEU A 3 18.79 12.99 -5.88
N SER A 4 20.00 13.23 -5.45
CA SER A 4 21.20 13.01 -6.30
C SER A 4 21.67 11.57 -6.35
N GLN A 5 21.12 10.69 -5.50
CA GLN A 5 21.48 9.28 -5.47
C GLN A 5 20.48 8.45 -6.28
N PRO A 6 20.92 7.52 -7.14
CA PRO A 6 20.03 6.65 -7.93
C PRO A 6 19.03 5.86 -7.06
N TRP A 7 19.44 5.48 -5.84
CA TRP A 7 18.60 4.79 -4.88
C TRP A 7 17.40 5.61 -4.40
N SER A 8 17.58 6.92 -4.26
CA SER A 8 16.49 7.81 -3.88
C SER A 8 15.35 7.78 -4.90
N GLY A 9 15.68 7.70 -6.19
CA GLY A 9 14.69 7.57 -7.26
C GLY A 9 13.83 6.31 -7.11
N TRP A 10 14.44 5.17 -6.74
CA TRP A 10 13.70 3.94 -6.46
C TRP A 10 12.73 4.10 -5.28
N VAL A 11 13.23 4.59 -4.14
CA VAL A 11 12.42 4.73 -2.92
C VAL A 11 11.27 5.71 -3.11
N MET A 12 11.54 6.86 -3.75
CA MET A 12 10.52 7.88 -4.02
C MET A 12 9.50 7.42 -5.08
N GLY A 13 9.97 6.75 -6.14
CA GLY A 13 9.10 6.20 -7.19
C GLY A 13 8.17 5.11 -6.66
N VAL A 14 8.69 4.22 -5.79
CA VAL A 14 7.88 3.17 -5.17
C VAL A 14 6.90 3.77 -4.14
N ALA A 15 7.29 4.80 -3.38
CA ALA A 15 6.38 5.51 -2.49
C ALA A 15 5.25 6.21 -3.26
N PHE A 16 5.57 6.84 -4.38
CA PHE A 16 4.56 7.43 -5.27
C PHE A 16 3.60 6.34 -5.81
N ALA A 17 4.13 5.22 -6.29
CA ALA A 17 3.34 4.10 -6.79
C ALA A 17 2.44 3.49 -5.68
N GLU A 18 2.94 3.37 -4.45
CA GLU A 18 2.14 2.96 -3.28
C GLU A 18 0.98 3.94 -3.05
N GLY A 19 1.24 5.24 -3.10
CA GLY A 19 0.20 6.27 -3.00
C GLY A 19 -0.88 6.11 -4.06
N VAL A 20 -0.48 5.96 -5.33
CA VAL A 20 -1.41 5.79 -6.47
C VAL A 20 -2.21 4.50 -6.35
N LEU A 21 -1.55 3.37 -6.12
CA LEU A 21 -2.15 2.04 -6.24
C LEU A 21 -2.84 1.56 -4.96
N LEU A 22 -2.45 2.06 -3.80
CA LEU A 22 -3.04 1.67 -2.52
C LEU A 22 -3.97 2.76 -1.99
N LEU A 23 -3.40 3.93 -1.65
CA LEU A 23 -4.14 4.96 -0.91
C LEU A 23 -5.25 5.61 -1.75
N GLY A 24 -5.03 5.75 -3.06
CA GLY A 24 -6.04 6.27 -3.97
C GLY A 24 -7.30 5.39 -4.00
N PRO A 25 -7.22 4.13 -4.45
CA PRO A 25 -8.37 3.23 -4.50
C PRO A 25 -9.00 2.94 -3.13
N LEU A 26 -8.19 2.89 -2.06
CA LEU A 26 -8.67 2.66 -0.69
C LEU A 26 -9.70 3.71 -0.26
N ALA A 27 -9.57 4.96 -0.71
CA ALA A 27 -10.50 6.04 -0.43
C ALA A 27 -11.92 5.79 -0.97
N PHE A 28 -12.06 5.00 -2.03
CA PHE A 28 -13.35 4.68 -2.66
C PHE A 28 -13.98 3.37 -2.16
N LEU A 29 -13.28 2.57 -1.36
CA LEU A 29 -13.81 1.30 -0.86
C LEU A 29 -15.10 1.43 -0.04
N PRO A 30 -15.29 2.46 0.83
CA PRO A 30 -16.57 2.63 1.52
C PRO A 30 -17.72 2.81 0.54
N ALA A 31 -17.55 3.62 -0.50
CA ALA A 31 -18.55 3.84 -1.54
C ALA A 31 -18.80 2.57 -2.37
N TYR A 32 -17.73 1.83 -2.71
CA TYR A 32 -17.84 0.55 -3.40
C TYR A 32 -18.65 -0.47 -2.58
N LEU A 33 -18.37 -0.63 -1.28
CA LEU A 33 -19.09 -1.56 -0.42
C LEU A 33 -20.56 -1.13 -0.22
N ASN A 34 -20.82 0.18 -0.17
CA ASN A 34 -22.18 0.73 -0.13
C ASN A 34 -22.95 0.34 -1.39
N GLN A 35 -22.39 0.58 -2.58
CA GLN A 35 -23.07 0.28 -3.84
C GLN A 35 -23.25 -1.22 -4.07
N ARG A 36 -22.23 -2.04 -3.73
CA ARG A 36 -22.24 -3.48 -3.99
C ARG A 36 -23.12 -4.27 -3.03
N PHE A 37 -23.13 -3.90 -1.75
CA PHE A 37 -23.77 -4.68 -0.70
C PHE A 37 -24.89 -3.94 0.04
N GLY A 38 -25.19 -2.68 -0.34
CA GLY A 38 -26.20 -1.87 0.34
C GLY A 38 -25.83 -1.45 1.76
N LEU A 39 -24.55 -1.54 2.16
CA LEU A 39 -24.10 -1.09 3.47
C LEU A 39 -24.22 0.42 3.60
N THR A 40 -24.50 0.93 4.80
CA THR A 40 -24.30 2.36 5.06
C THR A 40 -22.83 2.70 4.96
N LEU A 41 -22.50 3.95 4.60
CA LEU A 41 -21.10 4.40 4.55
C LEU A 41 -20.39 4.23 5.90
N ALA A 42 -21.12 4.42 7.00
CA ALA A 42 -20.60 4.21 8.35
C ALA A 42 -20.25 2.75 8.61
N ALA A 43 -21.11 1.80 8.23
CA ALA A 43 -20.85 0.36 8.38
C ALA A 43 -19.68 -0.09 7.49
N ALA A 44 -19.63 0.37 6.24
CA ALA A 44 -18.53 0.08 5.33
C ALA A 44 -17.19 0.60 5.87
N SER A 45 -17.17 1.86 6.36
CA SER A 45 -15.97 2.45 6.97
C SER A 45 -15.55 1.72 8.25
N ALA A 46 -16.48 1.25 9.06
CA ALA A 46 -16.18 0.46 10.27
C ALA A 46 -15.49 -0.86 9.93
N LEU A 47 -15.94 -1.56 8.87
CA LEU A 47 -15.25 -2.78 8.38
C LEU A 47 -13.83 -2.45 7.91
N LEU A 48 -13.66 -1.35 7.17
CA LEU A 48 -12.37 -0.94 6.65
C LEU A 48 -11.42 -0.40 7.74
N ALA A 49 -11.93 0.03 8.89
CA ALA A 49 -11.11 0.42 10.04
C ALA A 49 -10.23 -0.73 10.56
N LEU A 50 -10.56 -2.00 10.27
CA LEU A 50 -9.72 -3.16 10.56
C LEU A 50 -8.37 -3.11 9.82
N TYR A 51 -8.25 -2.30 8.78
CA TYR A 51 -6.96 -1.99 8.15
C TYR A 51 -5.95 -1.43 9.18
N ALA A 52 -6.37 -0.51 10.03
CA ALA A 52 -5.51 0.02 11.10
C ALA A 52 -5.13 -1.05 12.13
N VAL A 53 -6.06 -1.98 12.43
CA VAL A 53 -5.76 -3.13 13.30
C VAL A 53 -4.69 -4.03 12.68
N GLY A 54 -4.72 -4.24 11.36
CA GLY A 54 -3.67 -4.96 10.64
C GLY A 54 -2.28 -4.35 10.85
N GLY A 55 -2.19 -3.02 10.82
CA GLY A 55 -0.96 -2.29 11.15
C GLY A 55 -0.50 -2.48 12.60
N LEU A 56 -1.43 -2.47 13.56
CA LEU A 56 -1.12 -2.76 14.96
C LEU A 56 -0.61 -4.19 15.13
N VAL A 57 -1.24 -5.17 14.48
CA VAL A 57 -0.77 -6.56 14.49
C VAL A 57 0.65 -6.64 13.97
N TYR A 58 0.95 -5.98 12.83
CA TYR A 58 2.34 -5.91 12.35
C TYR A 58 3.28 -5.33 13.42
N ALA A 59 2.93 -4.20 14.03
CA ALA A 59 3.79 -3.54 15.03
C ALA A 59 4.10 -4.45 16.23
N LEU A 60 3.12 -5.23 16.69
CA LEU A 60 3.31 -6.20 17.77
C LEU A 60 4.27 -7.33 17.40
N PHE A 61 4.25 -7.78 16.15
CA PHE A 61 5.08 -8.88 15.66
C PHE A 61 6.35 -8.44 14.92
N ALA A 62 6.57 -7.14 14.71
CA ALA A 62 7.67 -6.59 13.92
C ALA A 62 9.05 -7.13 14.37
N ARG A 63 9.29 -7.26 15.68
CA ARG A 63 10.53 -7.80 16.23
C ARG A 63 10.85 -9.24 15.79
N ARG A 64 9.81 -10.02 15.44
CA ARG A 64 9.96 -11.40 14.93
C ARG A 64 9.97 -11.41 13.41
N VAL A 65 9.10 -10.62 12.79
CA VAL A 65 8.88 -10.59 11.33
C VAL A 65 10.12 -10.05 10.60
N ILE A 66 10.68 -8.93 11.05
CA ILE A 66 11.80 -8.27 10.38
C ILE A 66 13.02 -9.20 10.24
N PRO A 67 13.54 -9.83 11.30
CA PRO A 67 14.72 -10.69 11.16
C PRO A 67 14.44 -12.01 10.43
N THR A 68 13.20 -12.51 10.46
CA THR A 68 12.86 -13.79 9.83
C THR A 68 12.61 -13.67 8.32
N LEU A 69 11.95 -12.61 7.88
CA LEU A 69 11.65 -12.40 6.46
C LEU A 69 12.75 -11.65 5.72
N GLY A 70 13.35 -10.66 6.36
CA GLY A 70 14.24 -9.71 5.71
C GLY A 70 13.50 -8.79 4.72
N GLU A 71 14.15 -7.69 4.35
CA GLU A 71 13.52 -6.58 3.60
C GLU A 71 12.91 -7.01 2.26
N SER A 72 13.65 -7.77 1.44
CA SER A 72 13.18 -8.19 0.12
C SER A 72 11.94 -9.09 0.17
N ARG A 73 11.83 -9.96 1.18
CA ARG A 73 10.65 -10.81 1.35
C ARG A 73 9.49 -10.01 1.91
N MET A 74 9.75 -9.09 2.84
CA MET A 74 8.72 -8.23 3.42
C MET A 74 7.99 -7.42 2.35
N VAL A 75 8.70 -6.79 1.42
CA VAL A 75 8.06 -6.00 0.36
C VAL A 75 7.32 -6.88 -0.66
N ARG A 76 7.81 -8.09 -0.96
CA ARG A 76 7.08 -9.05 -1.82
C ARG A 76 5.79 -9.53 -1.17
N VAL A 77 5.89 -10.01 0.07
CA VAL A 77 4.73 -10.51 0.82
C VAL A 77 3.72 -9.40 1.04
N GLY A 78 4.18 -8.19 1.42
CA GLY A 78 3.32 -7.02 1.56
C GLY A 78 2.59 -6.68 0.28
N GLY A 79 3.30 -6.59 -0.85
CA GLY A 79 2.70 -6.36 -2.17
C GLY A 79 1.67 -7.41 -2.55
N VAL A 80 1.98 -8.69 -2.33
CA VAL A 80 1.05 -9.81 -2.61
C VAL A 80 -0.18 -9.76 -1.71
N LEU A 81 -0.01 -9.50 -0.40
CA LEU A 81 -1.15 -9.39 0.53
C LEU A 81 -2.08 -8.24 0.15
N MET A 82 -1.51 -7.08 -0.19
CA MET A 82 -2.30 -5.93 -0.65
C MET A 82 -3.04 -6.26 -1.96
N GLY A 83 -2.34 -6.80 -2.96
CA GLY A 83 -2.95 -7.15 -4.25
C GLY A 83 -4.03 -8.23 -4.12
N ALA A 84 -3.76 -9.28 -3.35
CA ALA A 84 -4.74 -10.32 -3.06
C ALA A 84 -5.96 -9.77 -2.30
N GLY A 85 -5.75 -8.77 -1.43
CA GLY A 85 -6.83 -8.08 -0.75
C GLY A 85 -7.75 -7.35 -1.72
N PHE A 86 -7.21 -6.55 -2.65
CA PHE A 86 -8.02 -5.89 -3.68
C PHE A 86 -8.75 -6.89 -4.57
N LEU A 87 -8.11 -7.99 -4.96
CA LEU A 87 -8.75 -9.07 -5.70
C LEU A 87 -9.87 -9.73 -4.86
N SER A 88 -9.65 -9.93 -3.56
CA SER A 88 -10.66 -10.51 -2.65
C SER A 88 -11.88 -9.60 -2.50
N TRP A 89 -11.70 -8.27 -2.41
CA TRP A 89 -12.83 -7.33 -2.41
C TRP A 89 -13.62 -7.41 -3.71
N TRP A 90 -12.97 -7.62 -4.85
CA TRP A 90 -13.65 -7.81 -6.13
C TRP A 90 -14.45 -9.12 -6.17
N LEU A 91 -13.86 -10.22 -5.74
CA LEU A 91 -14.44 -11.56 -5.86
C LEU A 91 -15.43 -11.93 -4.74
N SER A 92 -15.36 -11.26 -3.59
CA SER A 92 -16.17 -11.66 -2.42
C SER A 92 -17.67 -11.51 -2.68
N PRO A 93 -18.47 -12.55 -2.36
CA PRO A 93 -19.93 -12.49 -2.46
C PRO A 93 -20.59 -11.87 -1.22
N VAL A 94 -19.84 -11.63 -0.12
CA VAL A 94 -20.42 -11.24 1.17
C VAL A 94 -19.67 -10.07 1.81
N ALA A 95 -20.43 -9.13 2.37
CA ALA A 95 -19.90 -7.86 2.87
C ALA A 95 -18.96 -7.99 4.09
N TRP A 96 -19.22 -8.90 5.02
CA TRP A 96 -18.46 -9.01 6.27
C TRP A 96 -17.00 -9.46 6.06
N THR A 97 -16.71 -10.14 4.95
CA THR A 97 -15.33 -10.51 4.59
C THR A 97 -14.46 -9.29 4.35
N ALA A 98 -15.05 -8.14 3.98
CA ALA A 98 -14.32 -6.91 3.73
C ALA A 98 -13.44 -6.47 4.91
N GLY A 99 -13.90 -6.72 6.13
CA GLY A 99 -13.15 -6.40 7.34
C GLY A 99 -11.88 -7.26 7.50
N PHE A 100 -11.98 -8.57 7.29
CA PHE A 100 -10.82 -9.47 7.37
C PHE A 100 -9.81 -9.19 6.27
N VAL A 101 -10.30 -8.88 5.07
CA VAL A 101 -9.47 -8.44 3.96
C VAL A 101 -8.77 -7.13 4.29
N ALA A 102 -9.48 -6.16 4.87
CA ALA A 102 -8.89 -4.88 5.31
C ALA A 102 -7.75 -5.10 6.33
N LEU A 103 -7.94 -5.99 7.30
CA LEU A 103 -6.92 -6.37 8.27
C LEU A 103 -5.67 -6.94 7.56
N ALA A 104 -5.86 -7.86 6.62
CA ALA A 104 -4.75 -8.47 5.86
C ALA A 104 -4.02 -7.42 4.99
N VAL A 105 -4.77 -6.55 4.31
CA VAL A 105 -4.21 -5.44 3.52
C VAL A 105 -3.42 -4.48 4.42
N GLY A 106 -3.95 -4.12 5.60
CA GLY A 106 -3.26 -3.28 6.56
C GLY A 106 -1.94 -3.89 7.03
N PHE A 107 -1.94 -5.17 7.39
CA PHE A 107 -0.72 -5.90 7.74
C PHE A 107 0.29 -5.91 6.57
N GLY A 108 -0.17 -6.20 5.35
CA GLY A 108 0.65 -6.17 4.14
C GLY A 108 1.25 -4.80 3.85
N THR A 109 0.45 -3.74 4.04
CA THR A 109 0.92 -2.36 3.90
C THR A 109 2.07 -2.06 4.84
N TYR A 110 1.97 -2.44 6.10
CA TYR A 110 3.05 -2.16 7.06
C TYR A 110 4.30 -2.99 6.79
N LEU A 111 4.19 -4.22 6.27
CA LEU A 111 5.33 -4.98 5.77
C LEU A 111 6.06 -4.21 4.65
N PHE A 112 5.32 -3.65 3.73
CA PHE A 112 5.84 -2.94 2.58
C PHE A 112 6.35 -1.53 2.94
N HIS A 113 5.48 -0.71 3.50
CA HIS A 113 5.72 0.70 3.80
C HIS A 113 6.86 0.92 4.79
N ASN A 114 6.95 0.13 5.87
CA ASN A 114 8.01 0.27 6.85
C ASN A 114 9.40 -0.02 6.25
N THR A 115 9.50 -0.96 5.31
CA THR A 115 10.74 -1.18 4.58
C THR A 115 11.12 0.05 3.76
N LEU A 116 10.17 0.62 3.02
CA LEU A 116 10.38 1.87 2.27
C LEU A 116 10.80 3.02 3.17
N GLN A 117 10.10 3.23 4.28
CA GLN A 117 10.37 4.31 5.23
C GLN A 117 11.76 4.15 5.88
N THR A 118 12.17 2.91 6.17
CA THR A 118 13.53 2.63 6.67
C THR A 118 14.57 3.11 5.67
N HIS A 119 14.42 2.76 4.39
CA HIS A 119 15.33 3.22 3.35
C HIS A 119 15.28 4.74 3.15
N ALA A 120 14.09 5.36 3.24
CA ALA A 120 13.95 6.82 3.17
C ALA A 120 14.74 7.51 4.29
N THR A 121 14.65 7.02 5.53
CA THR A 121 15.35 7.60 6.69
C THR A 121 16.87 7.42 6.63
N GLN A 122 17.34 6.39 5.95
CA GLN A 122 18.76 6.03 5.84
C GLN A 122 19.45 6.63 4.61
N MET A 123 18.72 7.16 3.63
CA MET A 123 19.28 7.69 2.38
C MET A 123 20.27 8.85 2.61
N THR A 124 19.98 9.71 3.57
CA THR A 124 20.82 10.89 3.85
C THR A 124 20.94 11.08 5.36
N PRO A 125 21.90 10.42 6.02
CA PRO A 125 22.06 10.48 7.47
C PRO A 125 22.20 11.90 8.02
N ALA A 126 22.83 12.80 7.25
CA ALA A 126 23.02 14.21 7.61
C ALA A 126 21.74 15.06 7.47
N ALA A 127 20.70 14.58 6.76
CA ALA A 127 19.47 15.33 6.50
C ALA A 127 18.24 14.41 6.54
N ARG A 128 18.12 13.57 7.60
CA ARG A 128 17.03 12.58 7.74
C ARG A 128 15.64 13.21 7.66
N GLY A 129 15.43 14.34 8.31
CA GLY A 129 14.15 15.05 8.29
C GLY A 129 13.74 15.44 6.86
N THR A 130 14.67 15.99 6.08
CA THR A 130 14.42 16.32 4.66
C THR A 130 14.11 15.07 3.84
N ALA A 131 14.85 13.98 4.05
CA ALA A 131 14.60 12.73 3.33
C ALA A 131 13.20 12.17 3.60
N VAL A 132 12.76 12.16 4.86
CA VAL A 132 11.41 11.74 5.26
C VAL A 132 10.34 12.68 4.69
N SER A 133 10.58 14.00 4.72
CA SER A 133 9.62 14.96 4.15
C SER A 133 9.43 14.76 2.66
N VAL A 134 10.51 14.57 1.89
CA VAL A 134 10.43 14.29 0.44
C VAL A 134 9.74 12.96 0.18
N PHE A 135 10.05 11.93 0.95
CA PHE A 135 9.38 10.62 0.88
C PHE A 135 7.85 10.76 1.08
N SER A 136 7.44 11.42 2.16
CA SER A 136 6.02 11.64 2.46
C SER A 136 5.35 12.49 1.38
N SER A 137 6.03 13.50 0.84
CA SER A 137 5.51 14.31 -0.27
C SER A 137 5.27 13.47 -1.52
N CYS A 138 6.18 12.56 -1.87
CA CYS A 138 6.00 11.64 -3.00
C CYS A 138 4.82 10.69 -2.77
N LEU A 139 4.69 10.14 -1.56
CA LEU A 139 3.58 9.27 -1.20
C LEU A 139 2.22 10.00 -1.32
N PHE A 140 2.10 11.19 -0.74
CA PHE A 140 0.85 11.96 -0.77
C PHE A 140 0.54 12.54 -2.15
N LEU A 141 1.56 12.90 -2.94
CA LEU A 141 1.36 13.25 -4.34
C LEU A 141 0.83 12.05 -5.13
N GLY A 142 1.40 10.87 -4.90
CA GLY A 142 0.89 9.62 -5.45
C GLY A 142 -0.56 9.35 -5.04
N GLN A 143 -0.88 9.55 -3.75
CA GLN A 143 -2.25 9.44 -3.27
C GLN A 143 -3.20 10.41 -3.98
N ALA A 144 -2.82 11.67 -4.15
CA ALA A 144 -3.66 12.66 -4.83
C ALA A 144 -3.95 12.25 -6.29
N VAL A 145 -2.92 11.82 -7.02
CA VAL A 145 -3.08 11.26 -8.38
C VAL A 145 -3.95 10.00 -8.34
N GLY A 146 -3.70 9.10 -7.39
CA GLY A 146 -4.44 7.86 -7.21
C GLY A 146 -5.92 8.09 -6.91
N VAL A 147 -6.25 9.06 -6.06
CA VAL A 147 -7.65 9.45 -5.78
C VAL A 147 -8.35 9.96 -7.04
N ALA A 148 -7.67 10.81 -7.82
CA ALA A 148 -8.25 11.31 -9.07
C ALA A 148 -8.51 10.19 -10.08
N LEU A 149 -7.55 9.27 -10.26
CA LEU A 149 -7.68 8.11 -11.15
C LEU A 149 -8.72 7.12 -10.65
N ALA A 150 -8.76 6.84 -9.34
CA ALA A 150 -9.73 5.94 -8.73
C ALA A 150 -11.15 6.50 -8.81
N GLY A 151 -11.34 7.82 -8.61
CA GLY A 151 -12.62 8.49 -8.80
C GLY A 151 -13.10 8.39 -10.23
N TYR A 152 -12.23 8.66 -11.20
CA TYR A 152 -12.56 8.49 -12.62
C TYR A 152 -12.93 7.04 -12.94
N ALA A 153 -12.16 6.07 -12.43
CA ALA A 153 -12.45 4.65 -12.62
C ALA A 153 -13.80 4.25 -12.01
N PHE A 154 -14.09 4.76 -10.80
CA PHE A 154 -15.33 4.49 -10.07
C PHE A 154 -16.56 5.04 -10.79
N ASP A 155 -16.49 6.29 -11.27
CA ASP A 155 -17.64 7.00 -11.84
C ASP A 155 -17.84 6.72 -13.34
N GLN A 156 -16.77 6.56 -14.11
CA GLN A 156 -16.81 6.59 -15.57
C GLN A 156 -16.40 5.27 -16.25
N VAL A 157 -15.67 4.39 -15.56
CA VAL A 157 -15.14 3.15 -16.18
C VAL A 157 -15.80 1.91 -15.59
N SER A 158 -15.35 1.44 -14.44
CA SER A 158 -15.94 0.29 -13.76
C SER A 158 -15.31 0.07 -12.38
N HIS A 159 -16.06 -0.58 -11.49
CA HIS A 159 -15.51 -1.06 -10.21
C HIS A 159 -14.39 -2.11 -10.39
N ALA A 160 -14.40 -2.83 -11.52
CA ALA A 160 -13.32 -3.74 -11.87
C ALA A 160 -11.99 -3.00 -12.03
N ALA A 161 -11.97 -1.88 -12.74
CA ALA A 161 -10.76 -1.06 -12.91
C ALA A 161 -10.25 -0.55 -11.56
N LEU A 162 -11.16 -0.06 -10.69
CA LEU A 162 -10.83 0.40 -9.35
C LEU A 162 -10.09 -0.66 -8.52
N LEU A 163 -10.45 -1.94 -8.67
CA LEU A 163 -9.94 -3.01 -7.80
C LEU A 163 -8.86 -3.88 -8.47
N LEU A 164 -8.97 -4.15 -9.78
CA LEU A 164 -8.02 -5.04 -10.46
C LEU A 164 -6.70 -4.35 -10.80
N VAL A 165 -6.70 -3.03 -11.03
CA VAL A 165 -5.45 -2.29 -11.25
C VAL A 165 -4.53 -2.36 -10.02
N PRO A 166 -4.97 -2.04 -8.79
CA PRO A 166 -4.15 -2.24 -7.61
C PRO A 166 -3.88 -3.72 -7.29
N ALA A 167 -4.82 -4.64 -7.60
CA ALA A 167 -4.62 -6.08 -7.39
C ALA A 167 -3.40 -6.61 -8.15
N LEU A 168 -3.11 -6.10 -9.33
CA LEU A 168 -1.96 -6.47 -10.15
C LEU A 168 -0.75 -5.56 -9.90
N GLY A 169 -0.98 -4.27 -9.73
CA GLY A 169 0.07 -3.27 -9.60
C GLY A 169 0.86 -3.38 -8.31
N LEU A 170 0.21 -3.65 -7.17
CA LEU A 170 0.88 -3.75 -5.88
C LEU A 170 1.85 -4.94 -5.78
N PRO A 171 1.49 -6.17 -6.20
CA PRO A 171 2.44 -7.27 -6.26
C PRO A 171 3.62 -7.00 -7.19
N LEU A 172 3.36 -6.39 -8.36
CA LEU A 172 4.40 -6.01 -9.30
C LEU A 172 5.37 -4.99 -8.70
N THR A 173 4.85 -3.96 -8.05
CA THR A 173 5.65 -2.93 -7.37
C THR A 173 6.51 -3.57 -6.26
N GLY A 174 5.93 -4.47 -5.46
CA GLY A 174 6.65 -5.21 -4.42
C GLY A 174 7.75 -6.10 -4.98
N TRP A 175 7.50 -6.76 -6.11
CA TRP A 175 8.49 -7.60 -6.77
C TRP A 175 9.65 -6.78 -7.37
N LEU A 176 9.34 -5.68 -8.06
CA LEU A 176 10.35 -4.78 -8.63
C LEU A 176 11.25 -4.16 -7.55
N PHE A 177 10.64 -3.68 -6.46
CA PHE A 177 11.41 -3.11 -5.36
C PHE A 177 12.27 -4.16 -4.65
N ALA A 178 11.75 -5.38 -4.46
CA ALA A 178 12.54 -6.47 -3.89
C ALA A 178 13.77 -6.83 -4.75
N GLN A 179 13.63 -6.81 -6.09
CA GLN A 179 14.78 -6.99 -6.99
C GLN A 179 15.81 -5.86 -6.86
N ALA A 180 15.35 -4.61 -6.77
CA ALA A 180 16.23 -3.48 -6.57
C ALA A 180 17.00 -3.58 -5.24
N LEU A 181 16.35 -4.02 -4.15
CA LEU A 181 16.99 -4.29 -2.86
C LEU A 181 18.07 -5.37 -2.96
N GLN A 182 17.78 -6.48 -3.66
CA GLN A 182 18.74 -7.56 -3.83
C GLN A 182 19.98 -7.13 -4.66
N ARG A 183 19.78 -6.37 -5.74
CA ARG A 183 20.88 -5.84 -6.56
C ARG A 183 21.76 -4.84 -5.80
N ARG A 184 21.21 -4.17 -4.79
CA ARG A 184 21.95 -3.23 -3.95
C ARG A 184 22.80 -3.95 -2.89
N ALA A 185 22.36 -5.14 -2.45
CA ALA A 185 23.03 -5.92 -1.42
C ALA A 185 24.15 -6.85 -1.99
N ALA A 186 24.14 -7.10 -3.32
CA ALA A 186 25.16 -7.85 -4.05
C ALA A 186 26.31 -6.94 -4.48
#